data_403091d03d455e753699a711c678f291
#
_entry.id   403091d03d455e753699a711c678f291
#
_cell.length_a   1.000
_cell.length_b   1.000
_cell.length_c   1.000
_cell.angle_alpha   90.00
_cell.angle_beta   90.00
_cell.angle_gamma   90.00
#
_symmetry.space_group_name_H-M   'P 1'
#
loop_
_entity.id
_entity.type
_entity.pdbx_description
1 polymer ?
#
loop_
_entity_poly.entity_id
_entity_poly.type
_entity_poly.pdbx_seq_one_letter_code
_entity_poly.pdbx_strand_id
1 'polypeptide(L)'
;RKESIVVPVKGKIAAGQAIEMFEEVDEEIEVPIEMLRGYGEYFALKVQGDSMTNAHIIDGDYVILKKQYTAENNSIVAAVVDDKVTLKRFVLRDNLVELIPENESYPVMRYDPKKVRIIGKMVGLIRIIK
;
A
#
# COMPACT_ATOMS: atom_id res chain seq x y z
N ARG A 1 -2.25 24.78 16.24
CA ARG A 1 -1.74 24.35 14.96
C ARG A 1 -1.50 22.85 14.97
N LYS A 2 -2.02 22.15 13.97
CA LYS A 2 -1.91 20.71 13.89
C LYS A 2 -0.67 20.31 13.10
N GLU A 3 0.21 19.51 13.70
CA GLU A 3 1.45 19.06 13.08
C GLU A 3 1.38 17.59 12.65
N SER A 4 0.32 16.90 13.03
CA SER A 4 0.11 15.50 12.66
C SER A 4 -1.36 15.24 12.48
N ILE A 5 -1.66 14.12 11.80
CA ILE A 5 -3.04 13.62 11.72
C ILE A 5 -3.04 12.17 12.16
N VAL A 6 -4.23 11.71 12.57
CA VAL A 6 -4.44 10.31 12.92
C VAL A 6 -4.94 9.59 11.69
N VAL A 7 -4.31 8.47 11.38
CA VAL A 7 -4.58 7.67 10.18
C VAL A 7 -5.02 6.28 10.63
N PRO A 8 -6.14 5.76 10.10
CA PRO A 8 -6.57 4.41 10.46
C PRO A 8 -5.67 3.37 9.83
N VAL A 9 -5.42 2.29 10.58
CA VAL A 9 -4.75 1.11 10.05
C VAL A 9 -5.82 0.19 9.51
N LYS A 10 -5.75 -0.13 8.22
CA LYS A 10 -6.72 -1.00 7.58
C LYS A 10 -6.27 -2.45 7.68
N GLY A 11 -7.23 -3.34 7.81
CA GLY A 11 -6.97 -4.76 7.81
C GLY A 11 -7.18 -5.37 6.44
N LYS A 12 -7.86 -6.51 6.41
CA LYS A 12 -8.12 -7.23 5.16
C LYS A 12 -9.29 -6.60 4.43
N ILE A 13 -9.28 -6.74 3.11
CA ILE A 13 -10.46 -6.45 2.31
C ILE A 13 -11.20 -7.76 2.08
N ALA A 14 -12.51 -7.76 2.30
CA ALA A 14 -13.30 -8.96 2.07
C ALA A 14 -13.55 -9.15 0.57
N ALA A 15 -13.68 -10.41 0.17
CA ALA A 15 -13.89 -10.77 -1.22
C ALA A 15 -15.09 -10.04 -1.80
N GLY A 16 -14.93 -9.47 -2.99
CA GLY A 16 -15.99 -8.80 -3.73
C GLY A 16 -16.44 -7.47 -3.17
N GLN A 17 -15.85 -6.98 -2.10
CA GLN A 17 -16.22 -5.70 -1.51
C GLN A 17 -15.47 -4.54 -2.14
N ALA A 18 -16.07 -3.36 -2.05
CA ALA A 18 -15.43 -2.14 -2.50
C ALA A 18 -14.26 -1.77 -1.59
N ILE A 19 -13.38 -0.90 -2.10
CA ILE A 19 -12.22 -0.44 -1.35
C ILE A 19 -12.62 0.18 -0.01
N GLU A 20 -13.74 0.89 0.02
CA GLU A 20 -14.24 1.54 1.23
C GLU A 20 -14.67 0.53 2.30
N MET A 21 -14.82 -0.72 1.90
CA MET A 21 -15.27 -1.79 2.80
C MET A 21 -14.10 -2.56 3.42
N PHE A 22 -12.93 -1.94 3.50
CA PHE A 22 -11.81 -2.51 4.23
C PHE A 22 -12.23 -2.87 5.65
N GLU A 23 -11.82 -4.04 6.07
CA GLU A 23 -11.96 -4.42 7.47
C GLU A 23 -10.94 -3.60 8.26
N GLU A 24 -11.44 -2.71 9.11
CA GLU A 24 -10.57 -1.91 9.95
C GLU A 24 -10.08 -2.73 11.13
N VAL A 25 -8.80 -2.64 11.41
CA VAL A 25 -8.29 -3.13 12.68
C VAL A 25 -8.45 -2.03 13.72
N ASP A 26 -8.50 -2.40 14.98
CA ASP A 26 -8.69 -1.46 16.08
C ASP A 26 -7.37 -0.76 16.41
N GLU A 27 -6.87 -0.01 15.42
CA GLU A 27 -5.57 0.61 15.53
C GLU A 27 -5.52 1.90 14.70
N GLU A 28 -4.82 2.89 15.23
CA GLU A 28 -4.58 4.16 14.55
C GLU A 28 -3.12 4.52 14.75
N ILE A 29 -2.61 5.34 13.84
CA ILE A 29 -1.22 5.81 13.93
C ILE A 29 -1.17 7.30 13.62
N GLU A 30 -0.38 8.05 14.38
CA GLU A 30 -0.17 9.46 14.10
C GLU A 30 0.89 9.62 13.03
N VAL A 31 0.60 10.48 12.06
CA VAL A 31 1.45 10.69 10.89
C VAL A 31 1.80 12.17 10.80
N PRO A 32 3.10 12.51 10.71
CA PRO A 32 3.49 13.91 10.52
C PRO A 32 2.89 14.49 9.25
N ILE A 33 2.48 15.74 9.33
CA ILE A 33 1.88 16.42 8.20
C ILE A 33 2.81 16.47 6.98
N GLU A 34 4.11 16.56 7.24
CA GLU A 34 5.11 16.59 6.17
C GLU A 34 5.14 15.35 5.30
N MET A 35 4.62 14.24 5.80
CA MET A 35 4.55 12.99 5.05
C MET A 35 3.43 12.99 4.02
N LEU A 36 2.45 13.86 4.19
CA LEU A 36 1.25 13.86 3.35
C LEU A 36 1.51 14.60 2.04
N ARG A 37 0.85 14.14 0.98
CA ARG A 37 0.95 14.72 -0.36
C ARG A 37 -0.41 15.26 -0.77
N GLY A 38 -0.70 16.49 -0.29
CA GLY A 38 -1.94 17.18 -0.65
C GLY A 38 -3.16 16.68 0.10
N TYR A 39 -4.30 17.19 -0.30
CA TYR A 39 -5.58 16.80 0.28
C TYR A 39 -5.95 15.40 -0.17
N GLY A 40 -6.76 14.73 0.63
CA GLY A 40 -7.26 13.42 0.33
C GLY A 40 -7.35 12.57 1.57
N GLU A 41 -7.68 11.30 1.34
CA GLU A 41 -7.74 10.32 2.41
C GLU A 41 -6.45 9.54 2.47
N TYR A 42 -6.06 9.22 3.69
CA TYR A 42 -4.86 8.43 3.95
C TYR A 42 -5.21 7.28 4.86
N PHE A 43 -4.52 6.19 4.69
CA PHE A 43 -4.66 5.02 5.56
C PHE A 43 -3.31 4.34 5.67
N ALA A 44 -3.19 3.44 6.62
CA ALA A 44 -1.97 2.69 6.83
C ALA A 44 -2.25 1.21 6.68
N LEU A 45 -1.23 0.48 6.23
CA LEU A 45 -1.23 -0.98 6.24
C LEU A 45 -0.01 -1.43 7.01
N LYS A 46 -0.17 -2.48 7.79
CA LYS A 46 0.94 -3.11 8.49
C LYS A 46 1.55 -4.17 7.59
N VAL A 47 2.84 -4.08 7.36
CA VAL A 47 3.55 -4.95 6.43
C VAL A 47 3.67 -6.35 7.02
N GLN A 48 3.37 -7.36 6.22
CA GLN A 48 3.59 -8.76 6.57
C GLN A 48 4.54 -9.36 5.56
N GLY A 49 5.57 -10.03 6.05
CA GLY A 49 6.52 -10.73 5.20
C GLY A 49 7.67 -9.84 4.72
N ASP A 50 8.40 -10.35 3.74
CA ASP A 50 9.69 -9.79 3.36
C ASP A 50 9.81 -9.49 1.87
N SER A 51 8.70 -9.40 1.14
CA SER A 51 8.76 -9.22 -0.32
C SER A 51 9.25 -7.83 -0.75
N MET A 52 9.41 -6.89 0.18
CA MET A 52 9.80 -5.52 -0.13
C MET A 52 11.06 -5.08 0.62
N THR A 53 11.86 -6.03 1.09
CA THR A 53 13.02 -5.72 1.94
C THR A 53 14.10 -4.90 1.23
N ASN A 54 14.28 -5.07 -0.08
CA ASN A 54 15.28 -4.28 -0.81
C ASN A 54 14.87 -2.81 -0.95
N ALA A 55 13.62 -2.47 -0.68
CA ALA A 55 13.15 -1.09 -0.58
C ALA A 55 13.16 -0.60 0.87
N HIS A 56 13.78 -1.37 1.78
CA HIS A 56 13.88 -1.07 3.22
C HIS A 56 12.52 -1.05 3.90
N ILE A 57 11.59 -1.85 3.40
CA ILE A 57 10.28 -2.07 3.99
C ILE A 57 10.29 -3.47 4.59
N ILE A 58 10.14 -3.58 5.91
CA ILE A 58 10.26 -4.86 6.60
C ILE A 58 8.98 -5.21 7.34
N ASP A 59 8.88 -6.47 7.72
CA ASP A 59 7.73 -6.99 8.47
C ASP A 59 7.48 -6.14 9.71
N GLY A 60 6.23 -5.80 9.95
CA GLY A 60 5.82 -4.99 11.09
C GLY A 60 5.81 -3.48 10.85
N ASP A 61 6.38 -3.02 9.74
CA ASP A 61 6.34 -1.59 9.40
C ASP A 61 4.91 -1.16 9.10
N TYR A 62 4.64 0.13 9.36
CA TYR A 62 3.41 0.77 8.92
C TYR A 62 3.71 1.57 7.67
N VAL A 63 3.11 1.20 6.55
CA VAL A 63 3.22 2.00 5.33
C VAL A 63 2.03 2.94 5.26
N ILE A 64 2.32 4.20 4.95
CA ILE A 64 1.31 5.24 4.86
C ILE A 64 0.98 5.43 3.40
N LEU A 65 -0.30 5.35 3.09
CA LEU A 65 -0.78 5.33 1.72
C LEU A 65 -1.78 6.46 1.52
N LYS A 66 -1.64 7.15 0.40
CA LYS A 66 -2.68 8.06 -0.05
C LYS A 66 -3.67 7.25 -0.87
N LYS A 67 -4.95 7.35 -0.54
CA LYS A 67 -6.01 6.65 -1.26
C LYS A 67 -6.10 7.20 -2.68
N GLN A 68 -5.85 6.35 -3.65
CA GLN A 68 -5.98 6.70 -5.07
C GLN A 68 -6.07 5.40 -5.86
N TYR A 69 -6.64 5.50 -7.07
CA TYR A 69 -6.95 4.33 -7.89
C TYR A 69 -6.05 4.18 -9.10
N THR A 70 -5.16 5.14 -9.31
CA THR A 70 -4.15 5.11 -10.37
C THR A 70 -2.80 5.44 -9.78
N ALA A 71 -1.72 5.10 -10.49
CA ALA A 71 -0.38 5.40 -10.02
C ALA A 71 0.54 5.55 -11.22
N GLU A 72 1.61 6.31 -11.01
CA GLU A 72 2.68 6.42 -11.98
C GLU A 72 3.57 5.19 -11.92
N ASN A 73 4.20 4.86 -13.05
CA ASN A 73 5.16 3.76 -13.08
C ASN A 73 6.27 4.00 -12.05
N ASN A 74 6.69 2.93 -11.43
CA ASN A 74 7.72 2.86 -10.40
C ASN A 74 7.27 3.32 -9.03
N SER A 75 5.98 3.67 -8.86
CA SER A 75 5.42 3.92 -7.53
C SER A 75 5.28 2.63 -6.75
N ILE A 76 5.44 2.70 -5.44
CA ILE A 76 5.06 1.58 -4.56
C ILE A 76 3.59 1.78 -4.22
N VAL A 77 2.80 0.77 -4.50
CA VAL A 77 1.34 0.84 -4.34
C VAL A 77 0.82 -0.32 -3.50
N ALA A 78 -0.32 -0.09 -2.88
CA ALA A 78 -1.15 -1.17 -2.38
C ALA A 78 -2.15 -1.50 -3.47
N ALA A 79 -2.28 -2.77 -3.80
CA ALA A 79 -3.17 -3.23 -4.85
C ALA A 79 -3.90 -4.49 -4.39
N VAL A 80 -5.09 -4.69 -4.94
CA VAL A 80 -5.88 -5.88 -4.69
C VAL A 80 -5.82 -6.77 -5.92
N VAL A 81 -5.38 -8.00 -5.71
CA VAL A 81 -5.35 -9.05 -6.73
C VAL A 81 -5.89 -10.32 -6.08
N ASP A 82 -6.87 -10.96 -6.72
CA ASP A 82 -7.49 -12.18 -6.20
C ASP A 82 -7.94 -11.99 -4.74
N ASP A 83 -8.57 -10.86 -4.46
CA ASP A 83 -9.12 -10.50 -3.14
C ASP A 83 -8.07 -10.37 -2.04
N LYS A 84 -6.80 -10.25 -2.40
CA LYS A 84 -5.72 -10.04 -1.44
C LYS A 84 -5.05 -8.71 -1.68
N VAL A 85 -4.71 -8.02 -0.59
CA VAL A 85 -3.97 -6.77 -0.65
C VAL A 85 -2.49 -7.11 -0.67
N THR A 86 -1.77 -6.48 -1.59
CA THR A 86 -0.32 -6.63 -1.68
C THR A 86 0.32 -5.25 -1.84
N LEU A 87 1.55 -5.13 -1.34
CA LEU A 87 2.36 -3.92 -1.51
C LEU A 87 3.49 -4.27 -2.46
N LYS A 88 3.57 -3.59 -3.60
CA LYS A 88 4.56 -3.88 -4.64
C LYS A 88 4.89 -2.62 -5.41
N ARG A 89 6.00 -2.66 -6.14
CA ARG A 89 6.29 -1.61 -7.11
C ARG A 89 5.45 -1.87 -8.35
N PHE A 90 4.84 -0.81 -8.87
CA PHE A 90 3.87 -0.87 -9.95
C PHE A 90 4.50 -0.40 -11.26
N VAL A 91 4.28 -1.16 -12.34
CA VAL A 91 4.61 -0.74 -13.70
C VAL A 91 3.49 -1.18 -14.63
N LEU A 92 3.00 -0.25 -15.45
CA LEU A 92 2.08 -0.57 -16.55
C LEU A 92 2.89 -0.49 -17.84
N ARG A 93 3.00 -1.61 -18.54
CA ARG A 93 3.80 -1.72 -19.75
C ARG A 93 3.16 -2.71 -20.70
N ASP A 94 3.03 -2.31 -21.99
CA ASP A 94 2.47 -3.17 -23.03
C ASP A 94 1.12 -3.75 -22.64
N ASN A 95 0.30 -2.91 -22.03
CA ASN A 95 -1.05 -3.26 -21.58
C ASN A 95 -1.08 -4.37 -20.53
N LEU A 96 0.01 -4.55 -19.80
CA LEU A 96 0.08 -5.46 -18.65
C LEU A 96 0.51 -4.69 -17.42
N VAL A 97 -0.06 -5.06 -16.29
CA VAL A 97 0.38 -4.55 -14.99
C VAL A 97 1.42 -5.49 -14.44
N GLU A 98 2.59 -4.95 -14.12
CA GLU A 98 3.61 -5.69 -13.41
C GLU A 98 3.61 -5.25 -11.95
N LEU A 99 3.52 -6.21 -11.05
CA LEU A 99 3.68 -6.00 -9.62
C LEU A 99 5.01 -6.60 -9.24
N ILE A 100 5.94 -5.73 -8.91
CA ILE A 100 7.35 -6.07 -8.78
C ILE A 100 7.72 -6.06 -7.29
N PRO A 101 8.09 -7.23 -6.74
CA PRO A 101 8.62 -7.27 -5.39
C PRO A 101 10.02 -6.66 -5.36
N GLU A 102 10.41 -6.18 -4.20
CA GLU A 102 11.77 -5.70 -3.94
C GLU A 102 12.53 -6.75 -3.16
N ASN A 103 12.60 -7.94 -3.74
CA ASN A 103 13.28 -9.11 -3.16
C ASN A 103 13.37 -10.18 -4.25
N GLU A 104 14.60 -10.59 -4.59
CA GLU A 104 14.82 -11.55 -5.68
C GLU A 104 14.24 -12.93 -5.40
N SER A 105 13.91 -13.24 -4.16
CA SER A 105 13.27 -14.52 -3.81
C SER A 105 11.83 -14.60 -4.28
N TYR A 106 11.24 -13.50 -4.72
CA TYR A 106 9.85 -13.44 -5.17
C TYR A 106 9.79 -13.08 -6.65
N PRO A 107 8.89 -13.72 -7.41
CA PRO A 107 8.79 -13.41 -8.84
C PRO A 107 8.02 -12.12 -9.11
N VAL A 108 8.34 -11.50 -10.24
CA VAL A 108 7.51 -10.44 -10.79
C VAL A 108 6.22 -11.07 -11.30
N MET A 109 5.09 -10.50 -10.92
CA MET A 109 3.79 -10.99 -11.36
C MET A 109 3.23 -10.03 -12.40
N ARG A 110 2.70 -10.61 -13.48
CA ARG A 110 2.11 -9.83 -14.58
C ARG A 110 0.66 -10.20 -14.72
N TYR A 111 -0.17 -9.17 -14.86
CA TYR A 111 -1.61 -9.34 -14.89
C TYR A 111 -2.24 -8.48 -15.98
N ASP A 112 -3.36 -8.94 -16.51
CA ASP A 112 -4.27 -8.08 -17.24
C ASP A 112 -4.68 -6.93 -16.30
N PRO A 113 -4.69 -5.67 -16.76
CA PRO A 113 -5.07 -4.54 -15.90
C PRO A 113 -6.42 -4.71 -15.21
N LYS A 114 -7.34 -5.45 -15.80
CA LYS A 114 -8.66 -5.70 -15.21
C LYS A 114 -8.60 -6.55 -13.94
N LYS A 115 -7.48 -7.25 -13.72
CA LYS A 115 -7.30 -8.12 -12.56
C LYS A 115 -6.68 -7.38 -11.37
N VAL A 116 -6.23 -6.15 -11.56
CA VAL A 116 -5.51 -5.41 -10.54
C VAL A 116 -6.27 -4.15 -10.21
N ARG A 117 -6.50 -3.94 -8.92
CA ARG A 117 -7.15 -2.72 -8.44
C ARG A 117 -6.17 -2.01 -7.50
N ILE A 118 -5.66 -0.85 -7.94
CA ILE A 118 -4.83 -0.01 -7.09
C ILE A 118 -5.74 0.65 -6.05
N ILE A 119 -5.32 0.66 -4.80
CA ILE A 119 -6.09 1.27 -3.72
C ILE A 119 -5.34 2.40 -3.02
N GLY A 120 -4.03 2.50 -3.21
CA GLY A 120 -3.28 3.59 -2.61
C GLY A 120 -1.85 3.62 -3.11
N LYS A 121 -1.24 4.80 -2.98
CA LYS A 121 0.16 5.02 -3.29
C LYS A 121 0.91 5.31 -2.00
N MET A 122 2.03 4.63 -1.80
CA MET A 122 2.85 4.84 -0.61
C MET A 122 3.47 6.23 -0.60
N VAL A 123 3.29 6.93 0.49
CA VAL A 123 3.88 8.27 0.70
C VAL A 123 4.87 8.28 1.86
N GLY A 124 4.86 7.27 2.70
CA GLY A 124 5.79 7.22 3.82
C GLY A 124 5.74 5.90 4.55
N LEU A 125 6.58 5.80 5.57
CA LEU A 125 6.71 4.59 6.37
C LEU A 125 7.04 4.97 7.80
N ILE A 126 6.43 4.28 8.74
CA ILE A 126 6.73 4.46 10.16
C ILE A 126 7.11 3.11 10.72
N ARG A 127 8.25 3.07 11.41
CA ARG A 127 8.71 1.86 12.08
C ARG A 127 8.81 2.14 13.56
N ILE A 128 8.17 1.30 14.34
CA ILE A 128 8.22 1.39 15.79
C ILE A 128 9.23 0.35 16.27
N ILE A 129 10.23 0.82 16.97
CA ILE A 129 11.28 -0.05 17.51
C ILE A 129 10.83 -0.52 18.90
N LYS A 130 10.88 -1.82 19.12
CA LYS A 130 10.45 -2.41 20.38
C LYS A 130 11.62 -2.92 21.17
#